data_8efaec4f4951547475f48ced3441f456
#
_entry.id   8efaec4f4951547475f48ced3441f456
#
_cell.length_a   1.000
_cell.length_b   1.000
_cell.length_c   1.000
_cell.angle_alpha   90.00
_cell.angle_beta   90.00
_cell.angle_gamma   90.00
#
_symmetry.space_group_name_H-M   'P 1'
#
loop_
_entity.id
_entity.type
_entity.pdbx_description
1 polymer ?
#
loop_
_entity_poly.entity_id
_entity_poly.type
_entity_poly.pdbx_seq_one_letter_code
_entity_poly.pdbx_strand_id
1 'polypeptide(L)'
;KRWGKFYAVEDLNLTIADNSFVTLLGPSGCGKTTTLRLIGGFETPDIGKIYFDGQDITSLAPNERKLNTVFQKYSLFPHMTIAENIAFGLKISKKSKEYINDKIKYALKLVNLDGFEKRSVDSLSGGQQQRIAIARAIVNEPKVLLLDEPLGALDLNLRQDMQYELIRLKNELGITFLYVTHDQEEALTMSDSIVVMNQGYIQQIGTPEDIYNEPVNAFVADFIGESNIIDGVMIEDHLVEILDTRFPCVDEGFGQNCPVDVVIRPEDVELVEPEEGIIDGTVISIIFKGVHYEIEVLANGFEWLVHTTKMHEVGSKVGIRVIPVSYTHLRAHETRHD
;
A
#
# COMPACT_ATOMS: atom_id res chain seq x y z
N LYS A 1 4.48 -12.10 -17.19
CA LYS A 1 4.99 -11.13 -18.19
C LYS A 1 6.48 -11.02 -18.11
N ARG A 2 7.16 -11.19 -19.24
CA ARG A 2 8.62 -11.18 -19.31
C ARG A 2 9.14 -10.15 -20.32
N TRP A 3 10.22 -9.49 -19.99
CA TRP A 3 10.95 -8.58 -20.86
C TRP A 3 12.37 -9.14 -21.12
N GLY A 4 12.56 -9.82 -22.24
CA GLY A 4 13.80 -10.54 -22.49
C GLY A 4 14.02 -11.67 -21.47
N LYS A 5 15.06 -11.55 -20.62
CA LYS A 5 15.35 -12.51 -19.53
C LYS A 5 14.71 -12.12 -18.19
N PHE A 6 14.16 -10.91 -18.08
CA PHE A 6 13.60 -10.38 -16.82
C PHE A 6 12.10 -10.71 -16.72
N TYR A 7 11.68 -11.33 -15.63
CA TYR A 7 10.30 -11.55 -15.28
C TYR A 7 9.78 -10.34 -14.50
N ALA A 8 8.94 -9.55 -15.13
CA ALA A 8 8.33 -8.40 -14.50
C ALA A 8 7.14 -8.79 -13.61
N VAL A 9 6.43 -9.84 -14.00
CA VAL A 9 5.33 -10.46 -13.23
C VAL A 9 5.36 -11.95 -13.53
N GLU A 10 5.39 -12.77 -12.51
CA GLU A 10 5.43 -14.23 -12.62
C GLU A 10 4.39 -14.87 -11.69
N ASP A 11 3.66 -15.85 -12.21
CA ASP A 11 2.62 -16.62 -11.52
C ASP A 11 1.66 -15.78 -10.66
N LEU A 12 1.20 -14.66 -11.21
CA LEU A 12 0.30 -13.75 -10.50
C LEU A 12 -1.13 -14.26 -10.61
N ASN A 13 -1.70 -14.70 -9.49
CA ASN A 13 -3.09 -15.10 -9.34
C ASN A 13 -3.79 -14.12 -8.39
N LEU A 14 -4.68 -13.29 -8.90
CA LEU A 14 -5.35 -12.24 -8.13
C LEU A 14 -6.84 -12.17 -8.50
N THR A 15 -7.68 -12.20 -7.48
CA THR A 15 -9.12 -11.94 -7.62
C THR A 15 -9.44 -10.63 -6.91
N ILE A 16 -10.11 -9.72 -7.62
CA ILE A 16 -10.53 -8.41 -7.11
C ILE A 16 -12.05 -8.41 -6.99
N ALA A 17 -12.54 -8.15 -5.79
CA ALA A 17 -13.98 -8.06 -5.53
C ALA A 17 -14.58 -6.79 -6.14
N ASP A 18 -15.85 -6.85 -6.51
CA ASP A 18 -16.60 -5.67 -6.97
C ASP A 18 -16.74 -4.65 -5.84
N ASN A 19 -16.75 -3.36 -6.20
CA ASN A 19 -16.85 -2.24 -5.26
C ASN A 19 -15.80 -2.25 -4.13
N SER A 20 -14.59 -2.71 -4.42
CA SER A 20 -13.46 -2.72 -3.50
C SER A 20 -12.38 -1.70 -3.88
N PHE A 21 -11.62 -1.24 -2.89
CA PHE A 21 -10.38 -0.49 -3.07
C PHE A 21 -9.20 -1.44 -2.83
N VAL A 22 -8.56 -1.86 -3.91
CA VAL A 22 -7.43 -2.80 -3.86
C VAL A 22 -6.15 -2.06 -4.20
N THR A 23 -5.14 -2.18 -3.34
CA THR A 23 -3.84 -1.57 -3.57
C THR A 23 -2.78 -2.61 -3.89
N LEU A 24 -2.08 -2.41 -5.01
CA LEU A 24 -0.82 -3.10 -5.31
C LEU A 24 0.31 -2.30 -4.66
N LEU A 25 0.94 -2.86 -3.65
CA LEU A 25 1.97 -2.23 -2.83
C LEU A 25 3.30 -2.99 -2.98
N GLY A 26 4.44 -2.30 -2.99
CA GLY A 26 5.75 -2.94 -3.07
C GLY A 26 6.85 -1.98 -3.52
N PRO A 27 8.12 -2.38 -3.47
CA PRO A 27 9.25 -1.56 -3.88
C PRO A 27 9.23 -1.25 -5.38
N SER A 28 10.05 -0.28 -5.79
CA SER A 28 10.18 0.08 -7.20
C SER A 28 10.66 -1.12 -8.02
N GLY A 29 10.03 -1.34 -9.18
CA GLY A 29 10.40 -2.43 -10.08
C GLY A 29 9.81 -3.81 -9.73
N CYS A 30 9.02 -3.98 -8.68
CA CYS A 30 8.44 -5.26 -8.29
C CYS A 30 7.27 -5.75 -9.18
N GLY A 31 6.84 -4.98 -10.21
CA GLY A 31 5.82 -5.42 -11.17
C GLY A 31 4.46 -4.75 -11.08
N LYS A 32 4.20 -3.84 -10.13
CA LYS A 32 2.89 -3.16 -9.92
C LYS A 32 2.33 -2.48 -11.16
N THR A 33 3.09 -1.52 -11.71
CA THR A 33 2.69 -0.80 -12.95
C THR A 33 2.55 -1.76 -14.13
N THR A 34 3.39 -2.80 -14.22
CA THR A 34 3.25 -3.84 -15.26
C THR A 34 1.92 -4.58 -15.11
N THR A 35 1.56 -4.98 -13.89
CA THR A 35 0.27 -5.63 -13.59
C THR A 35 -0.90 -4.72 -13.95
N LEU A 36 -0.86 -3.45 -13.56
CA LEU A 36 -1.89 -2.48 -13.91
C LEU A 36 -2.00 -2.31 -15.44
N ARG A 37 -0.88 -2.24 -16.17
CA ARG A 37 -0.86 -2.12 -17.65
C ARG A 37 -1.40 -3.37 -18.35
N LEU A 38 -1.16 -4.56 -17.81
CA LEU A 38 -1.75 -5.82 -18.28
C LEU A 38 -3.28 -5.78 -18.13
N ILE A 39 -3.78 -5.39 -16.95
CA ILE A 39 -5.21 -5.27 -16.67
C ILE A 39 -5.84 -4.19 -17.56
N GLY A 40 -5.18 -3.04 -17.73
CA GLY A 40 -5.63 -1.94 -18.60
C GLY A 40 -5.57 -2.25 -20.09
N GLY A 41 -4.92 -3.33 -20.53
CA GLY A 41 -4.77 -3.72 -21.94
C GLY A 41 -3.69 -2.96 -22.67
N PHE A 42 -2.81 -2.22 -21.98
CA PHE A 42 -1.65 -1.55 -22.57
C PHE A 42 -0.49 -2.52 -22.83
N GLU A 43 -0.53 -3.67 -22.17
CA GLU A 43 0.38 -4.80 -22.36
C GLU A 43 -0.42 -6.10 -22.44
N THR A 44 0.16 -7.11 -23.08
CA THR A 44 -0.42 -8.46 -23.19
C THR A 44 0.40 -9.43 -22.35
N PRO A 45 -0.21 -10.28 -21.52
CA PRO A 45 0.53 -11.34 -20.83
C PRO A 45 1.13 -12.33 -21.80
N ASP A 46 2.31 -12.87 -21.49
CA ASP A 46 2.95 -13.90 -22.34
C ASP A 46 2.29 -15.27 -22.06
N ILE A 47 1.85 -15.49 -20.82
CA ILE A 47 1.12 -16.69 -20.37
C ILE A 47 0.03 -16.23 -19.41
N GLY A 48 -1.06 -16.97 -19.34
CA GLY A 48 -2.18 -16.68 -18.46
C GLY A 48 -3.27 -15.84 -19.11
N LYS A 49 -4.29 -15.49 -18.34
CA LYS A 49 -5.49 -14.81 -18.80
C LYS A 49 -5.98 -13.78 -17.82
N ILE A 50 -6.70 -12.79 -18.34
CA ILE A 50 -7.35 -11.73 -17.56
C ILE A 50 -8.85 -11.83 -17.81
N TYR A 51 -9.61 -11.93 -16.73
CA TYR A 51 -11.07 -12.02 -16.77
C TYR A 51 -11.69 -10.77 -16.15
N PHE A 52 -12.79 -10.34 -16.73
CA PHE A 52 -13.63 -9.27 -16.20
C PHE A 52 -15.11 -9.72 -16.28
N ASP A 53 -15.82 -9.76 -15.15
CA ASP A 53 -17.19 -10.31 -15.05
C ASP A 53 -17.31 -11.70 -15.73
N GLY A 54 -16.33 -12.57 -15.54
CA GLY A 54 -16.28 -13.90 -16.13
C GLY A 54 -15.95 -13.96 -17.63
N GLN A 55 -15.74 -12.81 -18.29
CA GLN A 55 -15.34 -12.71 -19.69
C GLN A 55 -13.82 -12.59 -19.85
N ASP A 56 -13.23 -13.37 -20.73
CA ASP A 56 -11.80 -13.26 -21.09
C ASP A 56 -11.58 -11.95 -21.86
N ILE A 57 -10.84 -11.00 -21.25
CA ILE A 57 -10.49 -9.71 -21.84
C ILE A 57 -9.02 -9.61 -22.25
N THR A 58 -8.29 -10.71 -22.21
CA THR A 58 -6.84 -10.74 -22.41
C THR A 58 -6.41 -10.09 -23.73
N SER A 59 -7.13 -10.36 -24.83
CA SER A 59 -6.83 -9.84 -26.18
C SER A 59 -7.50 -8.52 -26.51
N LEU A 60 -8.38 -7.99 -25.62
CA LEU A 60 -9.09 -6.75 -25.90
C LEU A 60 -8.18 -5.54 -25.76
N ALA A 61 -8.28 -4.61 -26.71
CA ALA A 61 -7.60 -3.32 -26.66
C ALA A 61 -8.10 -2.45 -25.48
N PRO A 62 -7.31 -1.48 -24.98
CA PRO A 62 -7.71 -0.65 -23.83
C PRO A 62 -9.08 0.03 -23.98
N ASN A 63 -9.41 0.50 -25.17
CA ASN A 63 -10.68 1.18 -25.45
C ASN A 63 -11.89 0.24 -25.54
N GLU A 64 -11.67 -1.07 -25.57
CA GLU A 64 -12.72 -2.11 -25.59
C GLU A 64 -13.01 -2.63 -24.17
N ARG A 65 -12.13 -2.34 -23.21
CA ARG A 65 -12.31 -2.72 -21.81
C ARG A 65 -13.18 -1.68 -21.07
N LYS A 66 -14.04 -2.14 -20.18
CA LYS A 66 -14.88 -1.26 -19.34
C LYS A 66 -14.11 -0.73 -18.12
N LEU A 67 -12.87 -0.36 -18.33
CA LEU A 67 -11.91 0.12 -17.35
C LEU A 67 -11.40 1.48 -17.79
N ASN A 68 -11.10 2.37 -16.86
CA ASN A 68 -10.40 3.62 -17.16
C ASN A 68 -9.12 3.73 -16.33
N THR A 69 -8.11 4.42 -16.87
CA THR A 69 -6.80 4.55 -16.23
C THR A 69 -6.46 6.02 -16.02
N VAL A 70 -6.01 6.35 -14.82
CA VAL A 70 -5.33 7.61 -14.47
C VAL A 70 -3.85 7.30 -14.32
N PHE A 71 -3.02 7.93 -15.16
CA PHE A 71 -1.58 7.76 -15.16
C PHE A 71 -0.90 8.71 -14.18
N GLN A 72 0.30 8.36 -13.72
CA GLN A 72 1.14 9.12 -12.80
C GLN A 72 1.31 10.61 -13.19
N LYS A 73 1.45 10.92 -14.48
CA LYS A 73 1.56 12.31 -14.99
C LYS A 73 0.22 12.91 -15.40
N TYR A 74 -0.91 12.36 -14.92
CA TYR A 74 -2.30 12.78 -15.20
C TYR A 74 -2.70 12.77 -16.67
N SER A 75 -1.77 12.92 -17.62
CA SER A 75 -1.95 12.89 -19.08
C SER A 75 -3.12 13.77 -19.59
N LEU A 76 -3.30 14.96 -18.97
CA LEU A 76 -4.26 15.95 -19.44
C LEU A 76 -3.79 16.52 -20.78
N PHE A 77 -4.74 16.90 -21.63
CA PHE A 77 -4.46 17.55 -22.92
C PHE A 77 -4.23 19.05 -22.69
N PRO A 78 -2.97 19.56 -22.80
CA PRO A 78 -2.66 20.93 -22.39
C PRO A 78 -3.30 21.98 -23.31
N HIS A 79 -3.60 21.63 -24.56
CA HIS A 79 -4.22 22.51 -25.56
C HIS A 79 -5.75 22.56 -25.47
N MET A 80 -6.35 21.82 -24.52
CA MET A 80 -7.78 21.76 -24.30
C MET A 80 -8.15 22.44 -22.97
N THR A 81 -9.36 22.99 -22.92
CA THR A 81 -9.98 23.43 -21.67
C THR A 81 -10.29 22.26 -20.76
N ILE A 82 -10.62 22.52 -19.50
CA ILE A 82 -11.03 21.50 -18.53
C ILE A 82 -12.28 20.75 -19.01
N ALA A 83 -13.30 21.48 -19.50
CA ALA A 83 -14.50 20.90 -20.07
C ALA A 83 -14.20 19.98 -21.27
N GLU A 84 -13.28 20.38 -22.13
CA GLU A 84 -12.88 19.58 -23.29
C GLU A 84 -12.11 18.32 -22.89
N ASN A 85 -11.23 18.41 -21.87
CA ASN A 85 -10.56 17.24 -21.30
C ASN A 85 -11.56 16.22 -20.76
N ILE A 86 -12.52 16.66 -19.94
CA ILE A 86 -13.55 15.78 -19.37
C ILE A 86 -14.44 15.21 -20.46
N ALA A 87 -14.86 16.03 -21.44
CA ALA A 87 -15.73 15.60 -22.52
C ALA A 87 -15.08 14.66 -23.55
N PHE A 88 -13.78 14.50 -23.55
CA PHE A 88 -13.04 13.85 -24.63
C PHE A 88 -13.58 12.45 -24.96
N GLY A 89 -13.68 11.57 -23.97
CA GLY A 89 -14.21 10.21 -24.14
C GLY A 89 -15.67 10.18 -24.58
N LEU A 90 -16.50 11.09 -24.04
CA LEU A 90 -17.91 11.19 -24.40
C LEU A 90 -18.12 11.66 -25.84
N LYS A 91 -17.26 12.56 -26.33
CA LYS A 91 -17.27 13.00 -27.73
C LYS A 91 -16.91 11.86 -28.68
N ILE A 92 -15.89 11.06 -28.36
CA ILE A 92 -15.53 9.85 -29.12
C ILE A 92 -16.68 8.86 -29.17
N SER A 93 -17.37 8.68 -28.05
CA SER A 93 -18.55 7.82 -27.93
C SER A 93 -19.84 8.42 -28.58
N LYS A 94 -19.70 9.58 -29.27
CA LYS A 94 -20.79 10.26 -30.00
C LYS A 94 -22.02 10.55 -29.13
N LYS A 95 -21.83 10.85 -27.83
CA LYS A 95 -22.94 11.25 -26.95
C LYS A 95 -23.52 12.62 -27.34
N SER A 96 -24.77 12.89 -26.98
CA SER A 96 -25.43 14.17 -27.28
C SER A 96 -24.74 15.34 -26.53
N LYS A 97 -24.83 16.56 -27.08
CA LYS A 97 -24.26 17.76 -26.44
C LYS A 97 -24.85 18.01 -25.04
N GLU A 98 -26.14 17.78 -24.90
CA GLU A 98 -26.85 17.93 -23.62
C GLU A 98 -26.29 16.96 -22.58
N TYR A 99 -26.21 15.66 -22.90
CA TYR A 99 -25.63 14.63 -22.04
C TYR A 99 -24.20 14.99 -21.65
N ILE A 100 -23.36 15.43 -22.60
CA ILE A 100 -21.95 15.82 -22.33
C ILE A 100 -21.91 16.99 -21.34
N ASN A 101 -22.72 18.03 -21.53
CA ASN A 101 -22.73 19.18 -20.63
C ASN A 101 -23.17 18.82 -19.21
N ASP A 102 -24.18 17.96 -19.06
CA ASP A 102 -24.64 17.50 -17.75
C ASP A 102 -23.57 16.66 -17.05
N LYS A 103 -22.90 15.77 -17.79
CA LYS A 103 -21.80 14.94 -17.25
C LYS A 103 -20.58 15.76 -16.87
N ILE A 104 -20.23 16.82 -17.61
CA ILE A 104 -19.14 17.73 -17.23
C ILE A 104 -19.46 18.40 -15.88
N LYS A 105 -20.65 18.97 -15.74
CA LYS A 105 -21.08 19.61 -14.48
C LYS A 105 -21.06 18.62 -13.32
N TYR A 106 -21.64 17.43 -13.53
CA TYR A 106 -21.63 16.37 -12.54
C TYR A 106 -20.20 15.98 -12.12
N ALA A 107 -19.31 15.73 -13.08
CA ALA A 107 -17.94 15.32 -12.80
C ALA A 107 -17.13 16.41 -12.06
N LEU A 108 -17.29 17.69 -12.46
CA LEU A 108 -16.63 18.83 -11.78
C LEU A 108 -17.15 19.00 -10.34
N LYS A 109 -18.47 18.86 -10.13
CA LYS A 109 -19.06 18.90 -8.78
C LYS A 109 -18.52 17.78 -7.92
N LEU A 110 -18.41 16.56 -8.48
CA LEU A 110 -17.93 15.37 -7.77
C LEU A 110 -16.49 15.55 -7.25
N VAL A 111 -15.64 16.24 -8.00
CA VAL A 111 -14.24 16.51 -7.61
C VAL A 111 -14.02 17.91 -6.99
N ASN A 112 -15.09 18.59 -6.56
CA ASN A 112 -15.07 19.91 -5.90
C ASN A 112 -14.37 21.02 -6.75
N LEU A 113 -14.60 21.04 -8.07
CA LEU A 113 -14.05 22.02 -9.02
C LEU A 113 -15.13 22.67 -9.89
N ASP A 114 -16.29 22.97 -9.28
CA ASP A 114 -17.37 23.70 -9.98
C ASP A 114 -16.86 25.04 -10.55
N GLY A 115 -17.27 25.39 -11.76
CA GLY A 115 -16.91 26.66 -12.41
C GLY A 115 -15.52 26.65 -13.08
N PHE A 116 -14.83 25.51 -13.14
CA PHE A 116 -13.52 25.39 -13.77
C PHE A 116 -13.58 25.05 -15.27
N GLU A 117 -14.77 24.91 -15.86
CA GLU A 117 -15.00 24.40 -17.22
C GLU A 117 -14.13 25.08 -18.29
N LYS A 118 -13.98 26.39 -18.18
CA LYS A 118 -13.29 27.23 -19.20
C LYS A 118 -11.82 27.45 -18.94
N ARG A 119 -11.28 26.96 -17.79
CA ARG A 119 -9.87 27.12 -17.44
C ARG A 119 -8.98 26.27 -18.33
N SER A 120 -7.72 26.70 -18.49
CA SER A 120 -6.65 25.91 -19.10
C SER A 120 -6.01 24.98 -18.06
N VAL A 121 -5.41 23.88 -18.51
CA VAL A 121 -4.69 22.91 -17.65
C VAL A 121 -3.53 23.60 -16.91
N ASP A 122 -2.79 24.48 -17.57
CA ASP A 122 -1.63 25.19 -17.02
C ASP A 122 -1.98 26.16 -15.87
N SER A 123 -3.25 26.52 -15.73
CA SER A 123 -3.72 27.38 -14.64
C SER A 123 -4.01 26.62 -13.33
N LEU A 124 -3.85 25.28 -13.32
CA LEU A 124 -4.22 24.40 -12.23
C LEU A 124 -3.00 23.99 -11.40
N SER A 125 -3.19 23.87 -10.08
CA SER A 125 -2.23 23.18 -9.20
C SER A 125 -2.17 21.67 -9.52
N GLY A 126 -1.12 20.98 -9.06
CA GLY A 126 -0.97 19.54 -9.27
C GLY A 126 -2.18 18.74 -8.78
N GLY A 127 -2.68 19.01 -7.58
CA GLY A 127 -3.88 18.36 -7.06
C GLY A 127 -5.16 18.67 -7.84
N GLN A 128 -5.29 19.89 -8.37
CA GLN A 128 -6.40 20.23 -9.25
C GLN A 128 -6.30 19.48 -10.58
N GLN A 129 -5.10 19.36 -11.16
CA GLN A 129 -4.88 18.57 -12.38
C GLN A 129 -5.23 17.10 -12.17
N GLN A 130 -4.85 16.55 -11.02
CA GLN A 130 -5.20 15.19 -10.65
C GLN A 130 -6.72 15.00 -10.55
N ARG A 131 -7.43 15.89 -9.84
CA ARG A 131 -8.89 15.84 -9.73
C ARG A 131 -9.56 15.88 -11.11
N ILE A 132 -9.05 16.69 -12.04
CA ILE A 132 -9.55 16.72 -13.42
C ILE A 132 -9.25 15.42 -14.17
N ALA A 133 -8.09 14.79 -13.96
CA ALA A 133 -7.79 13.50 -14.56
C ALA A 133 -8.74 12.39 -14.05
N ILE A 134 -9.05 12.42 -12.76
CA ILE A 134 -10.06 11.54 -12.16
C ILE A 134 -11.44 11.85 -12.74
N ALA A 135 -11.87 13.12 -12.79
CA ALA A 135 -13.13 13.54 -13.40
C ALA A 135 -13.29 13.04 -14.84
N ARG A 136 -12.21 13.17 -15.65
CA ARG A 136 -12.16 12.65 -17.03
C ARG A 136 -12.30 11.12 -17.10
N ALA A 137 -11.75 10.41 -16.11
CA ALA A 137 -11.84 8.96 -16.06
C ALA A 137 -13.24 8.48 -15.64
N ILE A 138 -13.84 9.09 -14.63
CA ILE A 138 -15.15 8.66 -14.09
C ILE A 138 -16.34 9.05 -14.95
N VAL A 139 -16.21 10.12 -15.76
CA VAL A 139 -17.33 10.62 -16.59
C VAL A 139 -17.86 9.58 -17.60
N ASN A 140 -17.03 8.61 -17.95
CA ASN A 140 -17.39 7.50 -18.82
C ASN A 140 -18.07 6.34 -18.07
N GLU A 141 -18.32 6.48 -16.76
CA GLU A 141 -18.98 5.48 -15.90
C GLU A 141 -18.29 4.11 -15.98
N PRO A 142 -16.97 4.03 -15.73
CA PRO A 142 -16.26 2.76 -15.74
C PRO A 142 -16.70 1.91 -14.56
N LYS A 143 -16.60 0.58 -14.67
CA LYS A 143 -16.77 -0.31 -13.52
C LYS A 143 -15.51 -0.40 -12.65
N VAL A 144 -14.33 -0.19 -13.25
CA VAL A 144 -13.05 -0.22 -12.57
C VAL A 144 -12.23 1.01 -12.94
N LEU A 145 -11.65 1.67 -11.94
CA LEU A 145 -10.70 2.76 -12.09
C LEU A 145 -9.30 2.28 -11.71
N LEU A 146 -8.38 2.34 -12.66
CA LEU A 146 -6.96 2.01 -12.47
C LEU A 146 -6.18 3.30 -12.19
N LEU A 147 -5.43 3.34 -11.10
CA LEU A 147 -4.69 4.50 -10.63
C LEU A 147 -3.20 4.14 -10.46
N ASP A 148 -2.33 4.72 -11.29
CA ASP A 148 -0.89 4.44 -11.29
C ASP A 148 -0.14 5.56 -10.57
N GLU A 149 0.23 5.35 -9.29
CA GLU A 149 0.91 6.30 -8.40
C GLU A 149 0.35 7.74 -8.45
N PRO A 150 -0.97 7.94 -8.31
CA PRO A 150 -1.57 9.23 -8.60
C PRO A 150 -1.19 10.32 -7.60
N LEU A 151 -0.79 9.98 -6.37
CA LEU A 151 -0.47 10.93 -5.30
C LEU A 151 1.02 11.25 -5.19
N GLY A 152 1.89 10.53 -5.90
CA GLY A 152 3.34 10.61 -5.74
C GLY A 152 3.98 11.97 -6.03
N ALA A 153 3.30 12.85 -6.78
CA ALA A 153 3.80 14.20 -7.11
C ALA A 153 3.24 15.32 -6.20
N LEU A 154 2.44 14.98 -5.17
CA LEU A 154 1.79 15.95 -4.29
C LEU A 154 2.59 16.16 -3.00
N ASP A 155 2.49 17.38 -2.44
CA ASP A 155 2.95 17.64 -1.08
C ASP A 155 2.10 16.90 -0.04
N LEU A 156 2.62 16.78 1.19
CA LEU A 156 2.03 15.94 2.25
C LEU A 156 0.57 16.31 2.55
N ASN A 157 0.26 17.60 2.75
CA ASN A 157 -1.08 18.04 3.11
C ASN A 157 -2.09 17.77 1.98
N LEU A 158 -1.69 18.08 0.75
CA LEU A 158 -2.53 17.85 -0.42
C LEU A 158 -2.72 16.36 -0.69
N ARG A 159 -1.71 15.54 -0.38
CA ARG A 159 -1.80 14.08 -0.48
C ARG A 159 -2.85 13.52 0.46
N GLN A 160 -2.85 13.92 1.74
CA GLN A 160 -3.86 13.51 2.72
C GLN A 160 -5.28 13.93 2.31
N ASP A 161 -5.47 15.18 1.86
CA ASP A 161 -6.77 15.63 1.35
C ASP A 161 -7.26 14.76 0.18
N MET A 162 -6.35 14.36 -0.70
CA MET A 162 -6.67 13.53 -1.86
C MET A 162 -6.95 12.08 -1.50
N GLN A 163 -6.33 11.52 -0.45
CA GLN A 163 -6.67 10.19 0.07
C GLN A 163 -8.14 10.15 0.52
N TYR A 164 -8.56 11.10 1.37
CA TYR A 164 -9.97 11.21 1.78
C TYR A 164 -10.92 11.38 0.59
N GLU A 165 -10.52 12.18 -0.41
CA GLU A 165 -11.32 12.39 -1.60
C GLU A 165 -11.48 11.10 -2.41
N LEU A 166 -10.43 10.27 -2.56
CA LEU A 166 -10.49 9.00 -3.27
C LEU A 166 -11.39 7.99 -2.55
N ILE A 167 -11.30 7.90 -1.21
CA ILE A 167 -12.20 7.06 -0.39
C ILE A 167 -13.65 7.49 -0.57
N ARG A 168 -13.92 8.81 -0.49
CA ARG A 168 -15.26 9.37 -0.72
C ARG A 168 -15.79 9.02 -2.11
N LEU A 169 -14.98 9.23 -3.15
CA LEU A 169 -15.34 8.91 -4.53
C LEU A 169 -15.67 7.42 -4.73
N LYS A 170 -14.87 6.52 -4.14
CA LYS A 170 -15.13 5.08 -4.18
C LYS A 170 -16.50 4.76 -3.61
N ASN A 171 -16.82 5.31 -2.44
CA ASN A 171 -18.10 5.08 -1.76
C ASN A 171 -19.30 5.68 -2.51
N GLU A 172 -19.13 6.90 -3.08
CA GLU A 172 -20.21 7.57 -3.82
C GLU A 172 -20.50 6.91 -5.17
N LEU A 173 -19.47 6.42 -5.87
CA LEU A 173 -19.59 5.86 -7.21
C LEU A 173 -19.94 4.38 -7.21
N GLY A 174 -19.61 3.65 -6.14
CA GLY A 174 -19.80 2.21 -6.06
C GLY A 174 -19.04 1.44 -7.14
N ILE A 175 -17.82 1.88 -7.48
CA ILE A 175 -16.95 1.25 -8.47
C ILE A 175 -15.69 0.68 -7.80
N THR A 176 -15.04 -0.25 -8.48
CA THR A 176 -13.79 -0.84 -7.99
C THR A 176 -12.61 0.06 -8.32
N PHE A 177 -11.72 0.25 -7.35
CA PHE A 177 -10.45 0.96 -7.50
C PHE A 177 -9.30 -0.03 -7.44
N LEU A 178 -8.42 -0.01 -8.45
CA LEU A 178 -7.13 -0.67 -8.39
C LEU A 178 -6.05 0.40 -8.36
N TYR A 179 -5.39 0.50 -7.23
CA TYR A 179 -4.44 1.55 -6.90
C TYR A 179 -3.01 1.00 -6.87
N VAL A 180 -2.07 1.71 -7.42
CA VAL A 180 -0.64 1.36 -7.36
C VAL A 180 0.09 2.43 -6.57
N THR A 181 0.84 2.01 -5.58
CA THR A 181 1.72 2.88 -4.80
C THR A 181 2.95 2.13 -4.27
N HIS A 182 3.94 2.86 -3.83
CA HIS A 182 5.04 2.39 -3.01
C HIS A 182 4.98 2.97 -1.58
N ASP A 183 3.96 3.80 -1.30
CA ASP A 183 3.73 4.44 -0.01
C ASP A 183 2.84 3.54 0.85
N GLN A 184 3.36 3.16 2.01
CA GLN A 184 2.69 2.25 2.96
C GLN A 184 1.50 2.93 3.63
N GLU A 185 1.62 4.23 3.98
CA GLU A 185 0.55 4.99 4.61
C GLU A 185 -0.67 5.09 3.69
N GLU A 186 -0.45 5.33 2.38
CA GLU A 186 -1.52 5.34 1.39
C GLU A 186 -2.26 4.00 1.34
N ALA A 187 -1.50 2.90 1.30
CA ALA A 187 -2.06 1.55 1.22
C ALA A 187 -2.85 1.19 2.48
N LEU A 188 -2.29 1.43 3.67
CA LEU A 188 -2.92 1.12 4.95
C LEU A 188 -4.18 1.97 5.20
N THR A 189 -4.20 3.23 4.73
CA THR A 189 -5.31 4.17 5.01
C THR A 189 -6.50 3.98 4.06
N MET A 190 -6.27 3.65 2.78
CA MET A 190 -7.31 3.70 1.77
C MET A 190 -7.89 2.34 1.36
N SER A 191 -7.17 1.25 1.63
CA SER A 191 -7.49 -0.04 1.01
C SER A 191 -8.50 -0.86 1.79
N ASP A 192 -9.38 -1.56 1.08
CA ASP A 192 -10.14 -2.69 1.63
C ASP A 192 -9.25 -3.95 1.60
N SER A 193 -8.31 -4.02 0.64
CA SER A 193 -7.35 -5.13 0.53
C SER A 193 -6.04 -4.65 -0.09
N ILE A 194 -4.93 -5.13 0.45
CA ILE A 194 -3.56 -4.83 -0.01
C ILE A 194 -2.97 -6.10 -0.63
N VAL A 195 -2.34 -5.94 -1.78
CA VAL A 195 -1.56 -6.96 -2.46
C VAL A 195 -0.08 -6.54 -2.38
N VAL A 196 0.66 -7.15 -1.47
CA VAL A 196 2.10 -6.88 -1.33
C VAL A 196 2.86 -7.66 -2.39
N MET A 197 3.66 -6.95 -3.18
CA MET A 197 4.43 -7.51 -4.30
C MET A 197 5.92 -7.31 -4.12
N ASN A 198 6.70 -8.34 -4.44
CA ASN A 198 8.15 -8.28 -4.50
C ASN A 198 8.68 -9.12 -5.66
N GLN A 199 9.66 -8.61 -6.41
CA GLN A 199 10.37 -9.31 -7.49
C GLN A 199 9.45 -10.03 -8.50
N GLY A 200 8.29 -9.45 -8.81
CA GLY A 200 7.32 -9.99 -9.76
C GLY A 200 6.30 -10.97 -9.18
N TYR A 201 6.39 -11.28 -7.89
CA TYR A 201 5.49 -12.20 -7.18
C TYR A 201 4.62 -11.49 -6.18
N ILE A 202 3.43 -12.05 -5.91
CA ILE A 202 2.62 -11.67 -4.76
C ILE A 202 3.23 -12.34 -3.52
N GLN A 203 3.50 -11.54 -2.48
CA GLN A 203 3.99 -12.02 -1.20
C GLN A 203 2.84 -12.32 -0.25
N GLN A 204 1.88 -11.38 -0.16
CA GLN A 204 0.71 -11.51 0.70
C GLN A 204 -0.46 -10.72 0.13
N ILE A 205 -1.68 -11.20 0.39
CA ILE A 205 -2.95 -10.47 0.16
C ILE A 205 -3.72 -10.50 1.46
N GLY A 206 -4.19 -9.37 1.94
CA GLY A 206 -4.99 -9.27 3.17
C GLY A 206 -5.61 -7.89 3.34
N THR A 207 -6.35 -7.71 4.43
CA THR A 207 -6.77 -6.39 4.89
C THR A 207 -5.55 -5.59 5.37
N PRO A 208 -5.65 -4.26 5.52
CA PRO A 208 -4.57 -3.47 6.14
C PRO A 208 -4.12 -4.02 7.48
N GLU A 209 -5.06 -4.43 8.33
CA GLU A 209 -4.80 -5.01 9.64
C GLU A 209 -4.06 -6.35 9.54
N ASP A 210 -4.48 -7.25 8.63
CA ASP A 210 -3.81 -8.55 8.44
C ASP A 210 -2.36 -8.37 7.97
N ILE A 211 -2.14 -7.45 7.03
CA ILE A 211 -0.81 -7.21 6.46
C ILE A 211 0.15 -6.59 7.50
N TYR A 212 -0.37 -5.73 8.39
CA TYR A 212 0.42 -5.09 9.42
C TYR A 212 0.70 -6.01 10.61
N ASN A 213 -0.35 -6.67 11.13
CA ASN A 213 -0.27 -7.45 12.36
C ASN A 213 0.21 -8.89 12.13
N GLU A 214 -0.14 -9.50 10.98
CA GLU A 214 0.16 -10.90 10.66
C GLU A 214 0.92 -11.03 9.33
N PRO A 215 2.13 -10.43 9.21
CA PRO A 215 2.93 -10.58 8.00
C PRO A 215 3.33 -12.04 7.81
N VAL A 216 3.29 -12.54 6.56
CA VAL A 216 3.62 -13.96 6.25
C VAL A 216 5.11 -14.24 6.18
N ASN A 217 5.96 -13.22 6.09
CA ASN A 217 7.41 -13.33 6.05
C ASN A 217 8.09 -12.03 6.48
N ALA A 218 9.38 -12.11 6.79
CA ALA A 218 10.19 -10.98 7.24
C ALA A 218 10.21 -9.80 6.23
N PHE A 219 10.15 -10.09 4.92
CA PHE A 219 10.06 -9.03 3.91
C PHE A 219 8.79 -8.20 4.07
N VAL A 220 7.62 -8.84 4.26
CA VAL A 220 6.35 -8.12 4.43
C VAL A 220 6.38 -7.32 5.73
N ALA A 221 6.90 -7.92 6.82
CA ALA A 221 7.03 -7.26 8.12
C ALA A 221 7.84 -5.96 8.02
N ASP A 222 9.06 -6.05 7.45
CA ASP A 222 9.99 -4.92 7.28
C ASP A 222 9.48 -3.88 6.27
N PHE A 223 8.85 -4.35 5.19
CA PHE A 223 8.35 -3.46 4.15
C PHE A 223 7.11 -2.66 4.55
N ILE A 224 6.25 -3.16 5.44
CA ILE A 224 4.97 -2.50 5.79
C ILE A 224 5.12 -1.50 6.95
N GLY A 225 6.14 -1.63 7.76
CA GLY A 225 6.41 -0.74 8.88
C GLY A 225 7.71 -1.11 9.56
N GLU A 226 8.23 -0.19 10.34
CA GLU A 226 9.41 -0.47 11.14
C GLU A 226 9.15 -1.66 12.07
N SER A 227 10.14 -2.54 12.22
CA SER A 227 10.02 -3.76 13.01
C SER A 227 11.35 -4.17 13.63
N ASN A 228 11.29 -4.67 14.85
CA ASN A 228 12.37 -5.46 15.41
C ASN A 228 12.21 -6.90 14.89
N ILE A 229 13.09 -7.34 14.01
CA ILE A 229 13.10 -8.70 13.46
C ILE A 229 14.31 -9.41 14.04
N ILE A 230 14.07 -10.45 14.86
CA ILE A 230 15.09 -11.12 15.66
C ILE A 230 15.03 -12.61 15.39
N ASP A 231 16.21 -13.20 15.11
CA ASP A 231 16.31 -14.66 15.01
C ASP A 231 15.99 -15.29 16.36
N GLY A 232 15.09 -16.28 16.37
CA GLY A 232 14.65 -16.98 17.56
C GLY A 232 14.44 -18.46 17.34
N VAL A 233 14.14 -19.15 18.42
CA VAL A 233 13.79 -20.57 18.40
C VAL A 233 12.50 -20.78 19.19
N MET A 234 11.47 -21.26 18.54
CA MET A 234 10.26 -21.73 19.24
C MET A 234 10.60 -23.02 20.00
N ILE A 235 10.75 -22.92 21.30
CA ILE A 235 11.15 -24.04 22.17
C ILE A 235 10.02 -25.07 22.23
N GLU A 236 8.83 -24.57 22.48
CA GLU A 236 7.55 -25.30 22.49
C GLU A 236 6.41 -24.33 22.29
N ASP A 237 5.18 -24.80 22.13
CA ASP A 237 4.02 -23.90 21.99
C ASP A 237 3.96 -22.93 23.17
N HIS A 238 3.74 -21.65 22.86
CA HIS A 238 3.68 -20.52 23.79
C HIS A 238 5.01 -20.14 24.45
N LEU A 239 6.16 -20.62 23.95
CA LEU A 239 7.48 -20.28 24.49
C LEU A 239 8.53 -20.14 23.38
N VAL A 240 9.03 -18.90 23.17
CA VAL A 240 10.11 -18.59 22.22
C VAL A 240 11.37 -18.17 22.96
N GLU A 241 12.53 -18.54 22.46
CA GLU A 241 13.84 -18.06 22.93
C GLU A 241 14.42 -17.11 21.88
N ILE A 242 14.69 -15.87 22.28
CA ILE A 242 15.35 -14.81 21.51
C ILE A 242 16.47 -14.20 22.36
N LEU A 243 17.63 -13.95 21.76
CA LEU A 243 18.79 -13.34 22.44
C LEU A 243 19.13 -14.06 23.75
N ASP A 244 19.15 -15.40 23.75
CA ASP A 244 19.40 -16.27 24.92
C ASP A 244 18.41 -16.06 26.09
N THR A 245 17.25 -15.49 25.82
CA THR A 245 16.22 -15.20 26.84
C THR A 245 14.87 -15.76 26.40
N ARG A 246 14.12 -16.35 27.33
CA ARG A 246 12.82 -16.96 27.06
C ARG A 246 11.69 -15.99 27.26
N PHE A 247 10.83 -15.91 26.25
CA PHE A 247 9.66 -15.06 26.23
C PHE A 247 8.39 -15.92 26.08
N PRO A 248 7.37 -15.68 26.91
CA PRO A 248 6.06 -16.26 26.68
C PRO A 248 5.41 -15.63 25.44
N CYS A 249 4.77 -16.44 24.60
CA CYS A 249 4.04 -15.98 23.41
C CYS A 249 2.68 -16.67 23.31
N VAL A 250 1.87 -16.32 22.32
CA VAL A 250 0.54 -16.93 22.10
C VAL A 250 0.53 -17.95 20.98
N ASP A 251 1.57 -17.96 20.15
CA ASP A 251 1.64 -18.80 18.96
C ASP A 251 1.85 -20.29 19.30
N GLU A 252 1.26 -21.14 18.45
CA GLU A 252 1.30 -22.59 18.54
C GLU A 252 1.48 -23.26 17.18
N GLY A 253 1.83 -24.55 17.16
CA GLY A 253 1.90 -25.34 15.93
C GLY A 253 3.21 -25.22 15.14
N PHE A 254 4.24 -24.56 15.67
CA PHE A 254 5.57 -24.51 15.05
C PHE A 254 6.37 -25.80 15.26
N GLY A 255 6.08 -26.53 16.32
CA GLY A 255 6.85 -27.71 16.78
C GLY A 255 7.92 -27.35 17.78
N GLN A 256 8.71 -28.32 18.22
CA GLN A 256 9.77 -28.10 19.22
C GLN A 256 11.08 -27.72 18.57
N ASN A 257 11.77 -26.74 19.16
CA ASN A 257 13.07 -26.22 18.71
C ASN A 257 13.07 -25.80 17.23
N CYS A 258 11.97 -25.16 16.78
CA CYS A 258 11.83 -24.67 15.42
C CYS A 258 12.45 -23.26 15.27
N PRO A 259 13.41 -23.05 14.35
CA PRO A 259 13.91 -21.71 14.04
C PRO A 259 12.79 -20.81 13.52
N VAL A 260 12.71 -19.60 14.04
CA VAL A 260 11.70 -18.59 13.67
C VAL A 260 12.33 -17.21 13.58
N ASP A 261 11.77 -16.36 12.71
CA ASP A 261 11.96 -14.92 12.79
C ASP A 261 10.86 -14.37 13.71
N VAL A 262 11.25 -13.67 14.77
CA VAL A 262 10.32 -13.01 15.70
C VAL A 262 10.19 -11.56 15.30
N VAL A 263 8.99 -11.14 14.96
CA VAL A 263 8.66 -9.78 14.57
C VAL A 263 7.96 -9.07 15.71
N ILE A 264 8.50 -7.94 16.14
CA ILE A 264 7.95 -7.11 17.22
C ILE A 264 7.88 -5.68 16.73
N ARG A 265 6.70 -5.06 16.76
CA ARG A 265 6.53 -3.67 16.37
C ARG A 265 7.15 -2.73 17.43
N PRO A 266 7.77 -1.60 17.02
CA PRO A 266 8.39 -0.67 17.97
C PRO A 266 7.43 -0.10 19.02
N GLU A 267 6.16 0.07 18.69
CA GLU A 267 5.10 0.53 19.60
C GLU A 267 4.67 -0.51 20.64
N ASP A 268 4.97 -1.79 20.41
CA ASP A 268 4.65 -2.91 21.31
C ASP A 268 5.78 -3.20 22.31
N VAL A 269 6.91 -2.50 22.18
CA VAL A 269 8.02 -2.58 23.12
C VAL A 269 7.85 -1.53 24.21
N GLU A 270 7.71 -1.99 25.45
CA GLU A 270 7.63 -1.11 26.60
C GLU A 270 8.97 -0.97 27.31
N LEU A 271 9.37 0.27 27.58
CA LEU A 271 10.51 0.58 28.44
C LEU A 271 10.04 0.77 29.88
N VAL A 272 10.56 -0.07 30.77
CA VAL A 272 10.24 -0.12 32.21
C VAL A 272 11.51 0.02 33.04
N GLU A 273 11.39 0.03 34.38
CA GLU A 273 12.56 -0.07 35.25
C GLU A 273 13.31 -1.39 35.00
N PRO A 274 14.65 -1.44 35.15
CA PRO A 274 15.42 -2.64 34.84
C PRO A 274 14.88 -3.92 35.49
N GLU A 275 14.44 -3.83 36.75
CA GLU A 275 13.96 -4.99 37.52
C GLU A 275 12.58 -5.50 37.04
N GLU A 276 11.85 -4.72 36.23
CA GLU A 276 10.54 -5.07 35.69
C GLU A 276 10.59 -5.58 34.24
N GLY A 277 11.75 -5.44 33.60
CA GLY A 277 11.99 -5.90 32.23
C GLY A 277 12.32 -7.39 32.16
N ILE A 278 12.16 -7.97 30.96
CA ILE A 278 12.63 -9.33 30.65
C ILE A 278 14.12 -9.31 30.25
N ILE A 279 14.56 -8.23 29.60
CA ILE A 279 15.95 -8.00 29.19
C ILE A 279 16.35 -6.59 29.65
N ASP A 280 17.54 -6.46 30.23
CA ASP A 280 18.15 -5.16 30.57
C ASP A 280 18.83 -4.53 29.37
N GLY A 281 18.58 -3.25 29.15
CA GLY A 281 19.18 -2.49 28.07
C GLY A 281 19.76 -1.14 28.47
N THR A 282 20.41 -0.51 27.53
CA THR A 282 20.92 0.85 27.64
C THR A 282 20.42 1.69 26.49
N VAL A 283 19.81 2.83 26.77
CA VAL A 283 19.35 3.78 25.74
C VAL A 283 20.57 4.36 25.03
N ILE A 284 20.65 4.18 23.70
CA ILE A 284 21.77 4.66 22.87
C ILE A 284 21.42 5.86 22.00
N SER A 285 20.13 6.00 21.61
CA SER A 285 19.66 7.08 20.75
C SER A 285 18.23 7.49 21.10
N ILE A 286 17.90 8.77 20.92
CA ILE A 286 16.53 9.30 21.11
C ILE A 286 16.26 10.36 20.06
N ILE A 287 15.19 10.19 19.30
CA ILE A 287 14.73 11.14 18.29
C ILE A 287 13.26 11.50 18.57
N PHE A 288 12.93 12.78 18.67
CA PHE A 288 11.56 13.23 18.78
C PHE A 288 10.90 13.36 17.42
N LYS A 289 9.86 12.58 17.15
CA LYS A 289 9.10 12.56 15.88
C LYS A 289 7.79 13.38 15.91
N GLY A 290 7.61 14.21 16.91
CA GLY A 290 6.42 15.09 17.09
C GLY A 290 5.35 14.49 18.01
N VAL A 291 4.88 13.28 17.76
CA VAL A 291 3.85 12.60 18.58
C VAL A 291 4.43 11.55 19.52
N HIS A 292 5.61 11.02 19.21
CA HIS A 292 6.34 10.01 20.00
C HIS A 292 7.84 10.25 19.91
N TYR A 293 8.57 9.59 20.80
CA TYR A 293 10.01 9.42 20.72
C TYR A 293 10.31 8.06 20.06
N GLU A 294 11.22 8.07 19.10
CA GLU A 294 11.88 6.91 18.57
C GLU A 294 13.17 6.71 19.36
N ILE A 295 13.27 5.59 20.06
CA ILE A 295 14.36 5.28 20.98
C ILE A 295 15.05 4.00 20.53
N GLU A 296 16.36 4.04 20.43
CA GLU A 296 17.18 2.84 20.24
C GLU A 296 17.76 2.40 21.58
N VAL A 297 17.58 1.11 21.89
CA VAL A 297 18.05 0.49 23.13
C VAL A 297 18.95 -0.68 22.79
N LEU A 298 20.20 -0.65 23.24
CA LEU A 298 21.11 -1.78 23.10
C LEU A 298 20.87 -2.76 24.25
N ALA A 299 20.42 -3.98 23.93
CA ALA A 299 20.17 -5.05 24.89
C ALA A 299 20.55 -6.39 24.30
N ASN A 300 21.34 -7.19 25.01
CA ASN A 300 21.85 -8.50 24.58
C ASN A 300 22.48 -8.52 23.18
N GLY A 301 23.16 -7.42 22.79
CA GLY A 301 23.84 -7.29 21.49
C GLY A 301 22.90 -6.95 20.31
N PHE A 302 21.61 -6.71 20.55
CA PHE A 302 20.64 -6.27 19.58
C PHE A 302 20.23 -4.82 19.84
N GLU A 303 20.04 -4.03 18.78
CA GLU A 303 19.56 -2.65 18.83
C GLU A 303 18.04 -2.65 18.65
N TRP A 304 17.32 -2.52 19.77
CA TRP A 304 15.88 -2.47 19.79
C TRP A 304 15.39 -1.10 19.40
N LEU A 305 14.49 -1.03 18.44
CA LEU A 305 13.73 0.16 18.10
C LEU A 305 12.43 0.21 18.92
N VAL A 306 12.19 1.34 19.58
CA VAL A 306 11.04 1.53 20.48
C VAL A 306 10.34 2.85 20.20
N HIS A 307 9.02 2.81 20.03
CA HIS A 307 8.17 4.00 19.93
C HIS A 307 7.44 4.25 21.26
N THR A 308 7.71 5.35 21.91
CA THR A 308 7.09 5.69 23.20
C THR A 308 6.78 7.18 23.32
N THR A 309 5.76 7.51 24.09
CA THR A 309 5.46 8.91 24.43
C THR A 309 6.26 9.42 25.64
N LYS A 310 7.00 8.53 26.32
CA LYS A 310 7.83 8.86 27.49
C LYS A 310 9.25 9.20 27.05
N MET A 311 9.82 10.26 27.60
CA MET A 311 11.21 10.62 27.41
C MET A 311 12.10 9.77 28.31
N HIS A 312 13.21 9.30 27.77
CA HIS A 312 14.32 8.66 28.48
C HIS A 312 15.61 9.44 28.23
N GLU A 313 16.64 9.24 29.04
CA GLU A 313 17.94 9.87 28.81
C GLU A 313 18.89 8.91 28.13
N VAL A 314 19.68 9.39 27.15
CA VAL A 314 20.75 8.60 26.54
C VAL A 314 21.75 8.15 27.61
N GLY A 315 22.07 6.85 27.61
CA GLY A 315 22.91 6.22 28.63
C GLY A 315 22.14 5.69 29.85
N SER A 316 20.82 5.95 29.98
CA SER A 316 20.02 5.37 31.07
C SER A 316 19.85 3.86 30.90
N LYS A 317 19.74 3.17 32.01
CA LYS A 317 19.41 1.74 32.06
C LYS A 317 17.91 1.59 32.09
N VAL A 318 17.41 0.67 31.28
CA VAL A 318 15.97 0.37 31.13
C VAL A 318 15.77 -1.13 31.02
N GLY A 319 14.59 -1.61 31.42
CA GLY A 319 14.13 -2.96 31.14
C GLY A 319 13.27 -2.96 29.91
N ILE A 320 13.44 -3.96 29.04
CA ILE A 320 12.59 -4.20 27.88
C ILE A 320 11.51 -5.21 28.26
N ARG A 321 10.26 -4.85 28.03
CA ARG A 321 9.10 -5.71 28.22
C ARG A 321 8.26 -5.70 26.93
N VAL A 322 7.80 -6.86 26.51
CA VAL A 322 6.89 -7.04 25.38
C VAL A 322 5.71 -7.90 25.82
N ILE A 323 4.50 -7.54 25.42
CA ILE A 323 3.30 -8.27 25.79
C ILE A 323 3.20 -9.54 24.92
N PRO A 324 2.85 -10.73 25.46
CA PRO A 324 2.85 -11.99 24.71
C PRO A 324 2.02 -12.01 23.42
N VAL A 325 0.98 -11.21 23.30
CA VAL A 325 0.14 -11.11 22.10
C VAL A 325 0.72 -10.19 21.00
N SER A 326 1.80 -9.48 21.27
CA SER A 326 2.43 -8.52 20.35
C SER A 326 3.60 -9.10 19.54
N TYR A 327 3.82 -10.41 19.64
CA TYR A 327 4.82 -11.10 18.81
C TYR A 327 4.12 -11.77 17.63
N THR A 328 4.74 -11.67 16.45
CA THR A 328 4.42 -12.52 15.32
C THR A 328 5.61 -13.40 15.00
N HIS A 329 5.40 -14.72 14.98
CA HIS A 329 6.43 -15.69 14.69
C HIS A 329 6.30 -16.17 13.24
N LEU A 330 7.38 -16.01 12.49
CA LEU A 330 7.46 -16.44 11.10
C LEU A 330 8.38 -17.65 11.04
N ARG A 331 8.05 -18.66 10.23
CA ARG A 331 9.02 -19.72 9.97
C ARG A 331 10.21 -19.11 9.27
N ALA A 332 11.41 -19.26 9.84
CA ALA A 332 12.64 -18.76 9.25
C ALA A 332 12.76 -19.33 7.82
N HIS A 333 12.76 -18.44 6.83
CA HIS A 333 13.01 -18.83 5.45
C HIS A 333 14.50 -19.07 5.26
N GLU A 334 14.88 -20.18 4.61
CA GLU A 334 16.26 -20.53 4.23
C GLU A 334 16.93 -19.55 3.25
N THR A 335 16.29 -18.41 2.94
CA THR A 335 16.78 -17.42 1.98
C THR A 335 16.77 -16.01 2.55
N ARG A 336 17.68 -15.75 3.51
CA ARG A 336 18.31 -14.42 3.50
C ARG A 336 19.34 -14.46 2.37
N HIS A 337 18.99 -13.93 1.21
CA HIS A 337 19.99 -13.62 0.19
C HIS A 337 20.77 -12.39 0.67
N ASP A 338 22.06 -12.63 1.00
CA ASP A 338 23.11 -11.64 1.21
C ASP A 338 23.22 -10.64 0.03
#